data_7f1cd4ff9b9e3d87539812bb21bd414e
#
_entry.id   7f1cd4ff9b9e3d87539812bb21bd414e
#
_cell.length_a   1.000
_cell.length_b   1.000
_cell.length_c   1.000
_cell.angle_alpha   90.00
_cell.angle_beta   90.00
_cell.angle_gamma   90.00
#
_symmetry.space_group_name_H-M   'P 1'
#
loop_
_entity.id
_entity.type
_entity.pdbx_description
1 polymer ?
#
loop_
_entity_poly.entity_id
_entity_poly.type
_entity_poly.pdbx_seq_one_letter_code
_entity_poly.pdbx_strand_id
1 'polypeptide(L)'
;MDKSALSEHYPPALIKYVVAAILARTATGGAIVAIVLLSSNLGLESKAAGILAACLTLPHLLGPVYGRWLDGVSQPKYLISAAAFSYTGFFLLAIFSFERQLAWLLAFSLLLSGVCSSFIMGGLGTQLPSLAKITNTSLRKAQSWDTITYGVGHTVGPFIVATLSALYSAQVAVSVLVFTPMLAGLLILTFPVKRVLAKTDATLEIGFKSVFYAFKNSSELVRTMAMTSGAAFSVAALPVLAVYLSTYWQHESHHGAYLVTAYGVGNLSGALFLIFKPLSKEPLTLLKRAGSFLLLALVATVLSPSFVVGAAGYWLCGVANAIFFTSSLAARTEFAPVHSAAQTYMWVAAAKVGAGAIGALIAGALLVLGVKVPLAVSCSALALVILGCFVIFKARKLAD
;
A
#
# COMPACT_ATOMS: atom_id res chain seq x y z
N MET A 1 -30.13 -4.61 35.67
CA MET A 1 -29.52 -3.95 34.50
C MET A 1 -28.26 -3.24 34.98
N ASP A 2 -27.14 -3.88 34.74
CA ASP A 2 -25.85 -3.46 35.27
C ASP A 2 -25.31 -2.25 34.46
N LYS A 3 -25.16 -1.10 35.12
CA LYS A 3 -24.67 0.14 34.53
C LYS A 3 -23.14 0.17 34.33
N SER A 4 -22.45 -0.98 34.56
CA SER A 4 -20.99 -1.09 34.42
C SER A 4 -20.49 -1.30 32.98
N ALA A 5 -21.38 -1.41 31.98
CA ALA A 5 -21.04 -1.74 30.59
C ALA A 5 -20.71 -0.51 29.69
N LEU A 6 -20.68 0.71 30.22
CA LEU A 6 -20.57 1.94 29.42
C LEU A 6 -19.28 2.75 29.61
N SER A 7 -18.27 2.25 30.29
CA SER A 7 -16.92 2.80 30.16
C SER A 7 -16.11 1.93 29.19
N GLU A 8 -16.32 2.08 27.90
CA GLU A 8 -15.37 1.60 26.89
C GLU A 8 -14.06 2.38 27.03
N HIS A 9 -13.29 2.05 28.06
CA HIS A 9 -11.90 2.43 28.15
C HIS A 9 -11.18 1.71 27.00
N TYR A 10 -10.84 2.43 25.93
CA TYR A 10 -9.93 1.88 24.92
C TYR A 10 -8.62 1.56 25.62
N PRO A 11 -8.23 0.29 25.73
CA PRO A 11 -7.06 -0.05 26.50
C PRO A 11 -5.85 0.60 25.87
N PRO A 12 -4.92 1.17 26.66
CA PRO A 12 -3.79 1.95 26.18
C PRO A 12 -2.92 1.20 25.15
N ALA A 13 -2.94 -0.14 25.14
CA ALA A 13 -2.21 -0.96 24.18
C ALA A 13 -2.75 -0.86 22.75
N LEU A 14 -4.07 -0.76 22.54
CA LEU A 14 -4.65 -0.59 21.19
C LEU A 14 -4.39 0.82 20.67
N ILE A 15 -4.46 1.84 21.54
CA ILE A 15 -4.14 3.22 21.17
C ILE A 15 -2.66 3.32 20.76
N LYS A 16 -1.74 2.72 21.53
CA LYS A 16 -0.31 2.66 21.18
C LYS A 16 -0.10 2.00 19.82
N TYR A 17 -0.83 0.92 19.54
CA TYR A 17 -0.78 0.26 18.24
C TYR A 17 -1.22 1.19 17.12
N VAL A 18 -2.37 1.86 17.25
CA VAL A 18 -2.91 2.77 16.24
C VAL A 18 -1.93 3.91 15.97
N VAL A 19 -1.37 4.54 17.01
CA VAL A 19 -0.38 5.61 16.86
C VAL A 19 0.89 5.10 16.18
N ALA A 20 1.43 3.96 16.61
CA ALA A 20 2.62 3.36 15.99
C ALA A 20 2.37 3.00 14.52
N ALA A 21 1.19 2.44 14.20
CA ALA A 21 0.83 2.10 12.84
C ALA A 21 0.65 3.35 11.95
N ILE A 22 0.05 4.43 12.46
CA ILE A 22 -0.05 5.71 11.76
C ILE A 22 1.35 6.26 11.46
N LEU A 23 2.23 6.33 12.45
CA LEU A 23 3.59 6.84 12.29
C LEU A 23 4.36 6.03 11.23
N ALA A 24 4.34 4.69 11.31
CA ALA A 24 5.01 3.84 10.35
C ALA A 24 4.46 4.01 8.93
N ARG A 25 3.12 4.09 8.79
CA ARG A 25 2.43 4.22 7.49
C ARG A 25 2.52 5.62 6.90
N THR A 26 2.74 6.63 7.71
CA THR A 26 3.02 8.00 7.25
C THR A 26 4.30 8.03 6.41
N ALA A 27 5.37 7.38 6.86
CA ALA A 27 6.59 7.28 6.06
C ALA A 27 6.35 6.56 4.73
N THR A 28 5.74 5.38 4.76
CA THR A 28 5.50 4.59 3.53
C THR A 28 4.54 5.28 2.56
N GLY A 29 3.53 5.99 3.10
CA GLY A 29 2.56 6.74 2.29
C GLY A 29 3.18 7.92 1.54
N GLY A 30 4.16 8.60 2.14
CA GLY A 30 4.85 9.73 1.52
C GLY A 30 6.13 9.37 0.75
N ALA A 31 6.71 8.18 0.99
CA ALA A 31 8.06 7.85 0.53
C ALA A 31 8.22 7.91 -0.99
N ILE A 32 7.27 7.38 -1.76
CA ILE A 32 7.38 7.36 -3.24
C ILE A 32 7.37 8.77 -3.80
N VAL A 33 6.41 9.60 -3.39
CA VAL A 33 6.36 10.99 -3.88
C VAL A 33 7.57 11.79 -3.44
N ALA A 34 8.09 11.51 -2.23
CA ALA A 34 9.30 12.13 -1.71
C ALA A 34 10.55 11.80 -2.57
N ILE A 35 10.71 10.51 -2.94
CA ILE A 35 11.81 10.06 -3.82
C ILE A 35 11.69 10.71 -5.20
N VAL A 36 10.49 10.73 -5.78
CA VAL A 36 10.26 11.32 -7.10
C VAL A 36 10.54 12.83 -7.06
N LEU A 37 10.11 13.54 -6.01
CA LEU A 37 10.36 14.96 -5.83
C LEU A 37 11.87 15.25 -5.69
N LEU A 38 12.60 14.50 -4.87
CA LEU A 38 14.05 14.62 -4.75
C LEU A 38 14.74 14.37 -6.10
N SER A 39 14.33 13.33 -6.82
CA SER A 39 14.88 13.00 -8.14
C SER A 39 14.65 14.13 -9.13
N SER A 40 13.46 14.71 -9.16
CA SER A 40 13.11 15.84 -10.03
C SER A 40 13.93 17.10 -9.71
N ASN A 41 14.10 17.41 -8.43
CA ASN A 41 14.86 18.60 -7.99
C ASN A 41 16.37 18.50 -8.30
N LEU A 42 16.90 17.29 -8.39
CA LEU A 42 18.30 17.04 -8.79
C LEU A 42 18.48 16.87 -10.30
N GLY A 43 17.41 17.05 -11.09
CA GLY A 43 17.44 16.92 -12.53
C GLY A 43 17.67 15.49 -13.02
N LEU A 44 17.39 14.46 -12.20
CA LEU A 44 17.50 13.07 -12.61
C LEU A 44 16.41 12.73 -13.63
N GLU A 45 16.73 11.85 -14.58
CA GLU A 45 15.75 11.37 -15.54
C GLU A 45 14.55 10.72 -14.84
N SER A 46 13.36 10.88 -15.40
CA SER A 46 12.11 10.31 -14.90
C SER A 46 12.17 8.78 -14.77
N LYS A 47 12.92 8.11 -15.64
CA LYS A 47 13.18 6.68 -15.56
C LYS A 47 13.91 6.31 -14.27
N ALA A 48 14.88 7.10 -13.85
CA ALA A 48 15.60 6.89 -12.58
C ALA A 48 14.66 7.02 -11.39
N ALA A 49 13.75 8.00 -11.37
CA ALA A 49 12.74 8.15 -10.33
C ALA A 49 11.83 6.90 -10.22
N GLY A 50 11.40 6.34 -11.35
CA GLY A 50 10.63 5.10 -11.40
C GLY A 50 11.40 3.88 -10.87
N ILE A 51 12.69 3.76 -11.23
CA ILE A 51 13.58 2.69 -10.71
C ILE A 51 13.73 2.80 -9.19
N LEU A 52 13.97 4.01 -8.67
CA LEU A 52 14.13 4.24 -7.24
C LEU A 52 12.84 3.94 -6.45
N ALA A 53 11.68 4.32 -7.00
CA ALA A 53 10.39 3.95 -6.43
C ALA A 53 10.18 2.42 -6.42
N ALA A 54 10.60 1.73 -7.50
CA ALA A 54 10.55 0.27 -7.57
C ALA A 54 11.52 -0.38 -6.56
N CYS A 55 12.73 0.15 -6.38
CA CYS A 55 13.68 -0.33 -5.36
C CYS A 55 13.07 -0.34 -3.95
N LEU A 56 12.28 0.69 -3.60
CA LEU A 56 11.62 0.75 -2.31
C LEU A 56 10.46 -0.26 -2.18
N THR A 57 9.78 -0.58 -3.28
CA THR A 57 8.55 -1.37 -3.25
C THR A 57 8.76 -2.85 -3.58
N LEU A 58 9.71 -3.20 -4.44
CA LEU A 58 10.00 -4.58 -4.85
C LEU A 58 10.25 -5.55 -3.69
N PRO A 59 10.98 -5.17 -2.61
CA PRO A 59 11.22 -6.10 -1.51
C PRO A 59 9.95 -6.63 -0.83
N HIS A 60 8.82 -5.93 -0.95
CA HIS A 60 7.53 -6.40 -0.42
C HIS A 60 7.05 -7.69 -1.09
N LEU A 61 7.55 -8.05 -2.29
CA LEU A 61 7.31 -9.34 -2.93
C LEU A 61 7.77 -10.52 -2.06
N LEU A 62 8.80 -10.33 -1.25
CA LEU A 62 9.32 -11.31 -0.32
C LEU A 62 8.54 -11.36 1.01
N GLY A 63 7.42 -10.65 1.11
CA GLY A 63 6.54 -10.62 2.28
C GLY A 63 6.23 -12.01 2.87
N PRO A 64 5.89 -13.04 2.06
CA PRO A 64 5.70 -14.40 2.56
C PRO A 64 6.93 -15.00 3.25
N VAL A 65 8.15 -14.64 2.81
CA VAL A 65 9.42 -15.08 3.44
C VAL A 65 9.61 -14.36 4.77
N TYR A 66 9.43 -13.04 4.78
CA TYR A 66 9.56 -12.24 6.01
C TYR A 66 8.51 -12.62 7.07
N GLY A 67 7.31 -12.99 6.63
CA GLY A 67 6.24 -13.50 7.50
C GLY A 67 6.68 -14.73 8.29
N ARG A 68 7.40 -15.68 7.66
CA ARG A 68 7.94 -16.87 8.34
C ARG A 68 8.95 -16.51 9.43
N TRP A 69 9.83 -15.54 9.18
CA TRP A 69 10.79 -15.08 10.20
C TRP A 69 10.08 -14.43 11.38
N LEU A 70 9.05 -13.62 11.11
CA LEU A 70 8.21 -13.02 12.15
C LEU A 70 7.45 -14.09 12.95
N ASP A 71 6.99 -15.15 12.29
CA ASP A 71 6.28 -16.26 12.94
C ASP A 71 7.19 -17.12 13.84
N GLY A 72 8.48 -17.21 13.51
CA GLY A 72 9.48 -17.95 14.28
C GLY A 72 9.99 -17.24 15.55
N VAL A 73 9.62 -15.97 15.77
CA VAL A 73 10.13 -15.17 16.89
C VAL A 73 9.11 -15.05 18.01
N SER A 74 9.50 -15.35 19.25
CA SER A 74 8.63 -15.24 20.44
C SER A 74 8.25 -13.82 20.80
N GLN A 75 9.09 -12.84 20.48
CA GLN A 75 8.87 -11.42 20.73
C GLN A 75 9.07 -10.59 19.45
N PRO A 76 8.10 -10.62 18.51
CA PRO A 76 8.21 -9.93 17.22
C PRO A 76 8.45 -8.42 17.34
N LYS A 77 8.03 -7.80 18.45
CA LYS A 77 8.22 -6.38 18.70
C LYS A 77 9.68 -5.90 18.55
N TYR A 78 10.66 -6.70 18.96
CA TYR A 78 12.06 -6.33 18.83
C TYR A 78 12.52 -6.33 17.37
N LEU A 79 12.09 -7.34 16.59
CA LEU A 79 12.41 -7.42 15.17
C LEU A 79 11.74 -6.28 14.38
N ILE A 80 10.47 -5.98 14.70
CA ILE A 80 9.72 -4.89 14.05
C ILE A 80 10.35 -3.54 14.40
N SER A 81 10.73 -3.31 15.66
CA SER A 81 11.38 -2.07 16.09
C SER A 81 12.78 -1.93 15.47
N ALA A 82 13.57 -3.00 15.43
CA ALA A 82 14.86 -3.00 14.75
C ALA A 82 14.70 -2.64 13.27
N ALA A 83 13.71 -3.21 12.59
CA ALA A 83 13.40 -2.86 11.21
C ALA A 83 12.99 -1.38 11.06
N ALA A 84 12.26 -0.82 12.03
CA ALA A 84 11.87 0.59 12.02
C ALA A 84 13.06 1.53 12.17
N PHE A 85 14.00 1.22 13.07
CA PHE A 85 15.25 1.97 13.22
C PHE A 85 16.14 1.84 11.97
N SER A 86 16.28 0.63 11.46
CA SER A 86 17.05 0.35 10.23
C SER A 86 16.46 1.05 9.01
N TYR A 87 15.12 1.11 8.89
CA TYR A 87 14.44 1.88 7.83
C TYR A 87 14.89 3.33 7.86
N THR A 88 14.85 3.97 9.04
CA THR A 88 15.31 5.36 9.19
C THR A 88 16.79 5.50 8.80
N GLY A 89 17.66 4.62 9.28
CA GLY A 89 19.08 4.66 8.95
C GLY A 89 19.38 4.51 7.45
N PHE A 90 18.78 3.51 6.81
CA PHE A 90 18.95 3.29 5.36
C PHE A 90 18.35 4.41 4.52
N PHE A 91 17.22 4.96 4.93
CA PHE A 91 16.62 6.06 4.17
C PHE A 91 17.42 7.36 4.33
N LEU A 92 17.99 7.64 5.52
CA LEU A 92 18.94 8.76 5.69
C LEU A 92 20.21 8.55 4.84
N LEU A 93 20.70 7.31 4.75
CA LEU A 93 21.80 6.95 3.84
C LEU A 93 21.40 7.18 2.38
N ALA A 94 20.15 6.92 2.01
CA ALA A 94 19.64 7.23 0.68
C ALA A 94 19.64 8.75 0.42
N ILE A 95 19.19 9.58 1.38
CA ILE A 95 19.24 11.05 1.27
C ILE A 95 20.69 11.53 1.08
N PHE A 96 21.60 11.05 1.89
CA PHE A 96 23.04 11.35 1.75
C PHE A 96 23.59 10.95 0.39
N SER A 97 23.17 9.78 -0.11
CA SER A 97 23.58 9.27 -1.43
C SER A 97 23.02 10.11 -2.58
N PHE A 98 21.83 10.70 -2.42
CA PHE A 98 21.28 11.68 -3.35
C PHE A 98 22.20 12.90 -3.46
N GLU A 99 22.58 13.47 -2.33
CA GLU A 99 23.42 14.69 -2.28
C GLU A 99 24.82 14.46 -2.86
N ARG A 100 25.34 13.22 -2.74
CA ARG A 100 26.65 12.82 -3.23
C ARG A 100 26.61 12.20 -4.63
N GLN A 101 25.44 12.10 -5.26
CA GLN A 101 25.23 11.48 -6.58
C GLN A 101 25.74 10.03 -6.68
N LEU A 102 25.68 9.28 -5.58
CA LEU A 102 26.11 7.89 -5.49
C LEU A 102 24.95 6.96 -5.86
N ALA A 103 24.66 6.82 -7.16
CA ALA A 103 23.46 6.13 -7.67
C ALA A 103 23.33 4.68 -7.18
N TRP A 104 24.42 3.90 -7.12
CA TRP A 104 24.38 2.52 -6.64
C TRP A 104 24.06 2.43 -5.15
N LEU A 105 24.66 3.32 -4.34
CA LEU A 105 24.42 3.37 -2.89
C LEU A 105 23.00 3.82 -2.59
N LEU A 106 22.47 4.75 -3.37
CA LEU A 106 21.09 5.21 -3.31
C LEU A 106 20.11 4.06 -3.57
N ALA A 107 20.26 3.35 -4.69
CA ALA A 107 19.39 2.22 -5.04
C ALA A 107 19.46 1.10 -3.97
N PHE A 108 20.66 0.77 -3.51
CA PHE A 108 20.90 -0.24 -2.46
C PHE A 108 20.23 0.17 -1.14
N SER A 109 20.40 1.43 -0.70
CA SER A 109 19.80 1.94 0.52
C SER A 109 18.27 1.93 0.47
N LEU A 110 17.68 2.26 -0.68
CA LEU A 110 16.23 2.20 -0.87
C LEU A 110 15.71 0.75 -0.90
N LEU A 111 16.44 -0.20 -1.49
CA LEU A 111 16.13 -1.63 -1.42
C LEU A 111 16.10 -2.11 0.03
N LEU A 112 17.12 -1.78 0.83
CA LEU A 112 17.16 -2.15 2.24
C LEU A 112 16.04 -1.47 3.05
N SER A 113 15.71 -0.21 2.75
CA SER A 113 14.55 0.47 3.33
C SER A 113 13.25 -0.27 2.98
N GLY A 114 13.10 -0.74 1.75
CA GLY A 114 11.96 -1.56 1.32
C GLY A 114 11.83 -2.88 2.07
N VAL A 115 12.95 -3.58 2.32
CA VAL A 115 12.99 -4.77 3.18
C VAL A 115 12.49 -4.43 4.58
N CYS A 116 13.05 -3.39 5.20
CA CYS A 116 12.64 -2.94 6.54
C CYS A 116 11.16 -2.56 6.59
N SER A 117 10.67 -1.83 5.58
CA SER A 117 9.24 -1.48 5.45
C SER A 117 8.35 -2.71 5.41
N SER A 118 8.78 -3.77 4.72
CA SER A 118 8.02 -5.03 4.65
C SER A 118 7.89 -5.68 6.03
N PHE A 119 8.97 -5.70 6.82
CA PHE A 119 8.94 -6.20 8.20
C PHE A 119 8.04 -5.35 9.10
N ILE A 120 8.07 -4.02 8.98
CA ILE A 120 7.23 -3.13 9.78
C ILE A 120 5.76 -3.36 9.44
N MET A 121 5.39 -3.33 8.16
CA MET A 121 4.00 -3.45 7.72
C MET A 121 3.41 -4.83 8.03
N GLY A 122 4.13 -5.90 7.68
CA GLY A 122 3.73 -7.27 7.98
C GLY A 122 3.71 -7.54 9.48
N GLY A 123 4.76 -7.11 10.18
CA GLY A 123 4.93 -7.31 11.62
C GLY A 123 3.84 -6.65 12.46
N LEU A 124 3.46 -5.41 12.17
CA LEU A 124 2.34 -4.74 12.85
C LEU A 124 1.05 -5.56 12.71
N GLY A 125 0.72 -6.03 11.52
CA GLY A 125 -0.47 -6.85 11.29
C GLY A 125 -0.49 -8.12 12.14
N THR A 126 0.67 -8.77 12.36
CA THR A 126 0.77 -9.98 13.19
C THR A 126 0.54 -9.73 14.68
N GLN A 127 0.72 -8.50 15.18
CA GLN A 127 0.47 -8.16 16.59
C GLN A 127 -1.02 -7.96 16.90
N LEU A 128 -1.82 -7.66 15.89
CA LEU A 128 -3.22 -7.25 16.06
C LEU A 128 -4.11 -8.28 16.78
N PRO A 129 -4.08 -9.59 16.44
CA PRO A 129 -4.90 -10.59 17.14
C PRO A 129 -4.56 -10.70 18.64
N SER A 130 -3.27 -10.64 18.98
CA SER A 130 -2.82 -10.71 20.37
C SER A 130 -3.21 -9.46 21.15
N LEU A 131 -3.09 -8.29 20.54
CA LEU A 131 -3.53 -7.02 21.14
C LEU A 131 -5.05 -6.99 21.33
N ALA A 132 -5.83 -7.43 20.35
CA ALA A 132 -7.28 -7.52 20.44
C ALA A 132 -7.71 -8.39 21.64
N LYS A 133 -7.03 -9.54 21.83
CA LYS A 133 -7.28 -10.45 22.97
C LYS A 133 -6.95 -9.79 24.32
N ILE A 134 -5.77 -9.15 24.45
CA ILE A 134 -5.33 -8.49 25.69
C ILE A 134 -6.25 -7.33 26.06
N THR A 135 -6.77 -6.64 25.05
CA THR A 135 -7.61 -5.45 25.22
C THR A 135 -9.10 -5.77 25.31
N ASN A 136 -9.46 -7.04 25.28
CA ASN A 136 -10.85 -7.51 25.25
C ASN A 136 -11.69 -6.86 24.13
N THR A 137 -11.02 -6.54 23.01
CA THR A 137 -11.64 -5.93 21.81
C THR A 137 -11.88 -7.02 20.76
N SER A 138 -13.00 -6.98 20.05
CA SER A 138 -13.21 -7.92 18.96
C SER A 138 -12.14 -7.73 17.87
N LEU A 139 -11.66 -8.84 17.28
CA LEU A 139 -10.65 -8.80 16.22
C LEU A 139 -11.12 -7.92 15.02
N ARG A 140 -12.41 -7.99 14.69
CA ARG A 140 -13.00 -7.17 13.61
C ARG A 140 -12.90 -5.68 13.90
N LYS A 141 -13.17 -5.25 15.16
CA LYS A 141 -13.03 -3.85 15.59
C LYS A 141 -11.56 -3.41 15.52
N ALA A 142 -10.62 -4.25 15.97
CA ALA A 142 -9.19 -3.98 15.87
C ALA A 142 -8.72 -3.87 14.41
N GLN A 143 -9.20 -4.73 13.51
CA GLN A 143 -8.91 -4.69 12.08
C GLN A 143 -9.46 -3.42 11.42
N SER A 144 -10.62 -2.93 11.86
CA SER A 144 -11.18 -1.65 11.36
C SER A 144 -10.28 -0.48 11.73
N TRP A 145 -9.77 -0.44 12.97
CA TRP A 145 -8.77 0.56 13.38
C TRP A 145 -7.49 0.46 12.57
N ASP A 146 -7.00 -0.75 12.34
CA ASP A 146 -5.82 -0.97 11.50
C ASP A 146 -6.02 -0.42 10.08
N THR A 147 -7.19 -0.64 9.48
CA THR A 147 -7.53 -0.12 8.14
C THR A 147 -7.54 1.41 8.09
N ILE A 148 -8.08 2.06 9.13
CA ILE A 148 -8.07 3.53 9.24
C ILE A 148 -6.63 4.07 9.22
N THR A 149 -5.68 3.40 9.89
CA THR A 149 -4.29 3.87 9.93
C THR A 149 -3.61 3.86 8.56
N TYR A 150 -4.03 3.00 7.62
CA TYR A 150 -3.58 3.07 6.22
C TYR A 150 -4.08 4.34 5.53
N GLY A 151 -5.38 4.66 5.68
CA GLY A 151 -5.94 5.89 5.12
C GLY A 151 -5.26 7.14 5.66
N VAL A 152 -5.04 7.19 6.99
CA VAL A 152 -4.34 8.30 7.63
C VAL A 152 -2.89 8.40 7.14
N GLY A 153 -2.15 7.31 7.11
CA GLY A 153 -0.75 7.31 6.67
C GLY A 153 -0.57 7.77 5.22
N HIS A 154 -1.42 7.27 4.31
CA HIS A 154 -1.41 7.67 2.91
C HIS A 154 -1.91 9.11 2.66
N THR A 155 -2.55 9.74 3.63
CA THR A 155 -2.92 11.16 3.58
C THR A 155 -1.84 12.04 4.19
N VAL A 156 -1.42 11.72 5.42
CA VAL A 156 -0.50 12.55 6.20
C VAL A 156 0.91 12.54 5.61
N GLY A 157 1.39 11.40 5.13
CA GLY A 157 2.72 11.28 4.55
C GLY A 157 2.97 12.24 3.38
N PRO A 158 2.20 12.15 2.29
CA PRO A 158 2.32 13.08 1.18
C PRO A 158 2.05 14.55 1.56
N PHE A 159 1.13 14.79 2.50
CA PHE A 159 0.86 16.14 3.00
C PHE A 159 2.08 16.75 3.71
N ILE A 160 2.79 15.98 4.55
CA ILE A 160 4.07 16.41 5.16
C ILE A 160 5.08 16.75 4.06
N VAL A 161 5.23 15.88 3.05
CA VAL A 161 6.15 16.13 1.93
C VAL A 161 5.78 17.42 1.21
N ALA A 162 4.51 17.61 0.85
CA ALA A 162 4.07 18.82 0.16
C ALA A 162 4.36 20.09 0.98
N THR A 163 3.91 20.10 2.23
CA THR A 163 3.97 21.30 3.09
C THR A 163 5.39 21.66 3.45
N LEU A 164 6.21 20.70 3.91
CA LEU A 164 7.58 21.00 4.31
C LEU A 164 8.48 21.28 3.12
N SER A 165 8.21 20.70 1.94
CA SER A 165 8.95 21.05 0.73
C SER A 165 8.64 22.48 0.26
N ALA A 166 7.41 22.95 0.45
CA ALA A 166 7.01 24.31 0.14
C ALA A 166 7.61 25.35 1.12
N LEU A 167 7.67 25.01 2.41
CA LEU A 167 8.13 25.93 3.45
C LEU A 167 9.67 25.98 3.60
N TYR A 168 10.33 24.86 3.32
CA TYR A 168 11.78 24.71 3.54
C TYR A 168 12.47 24.10 2.32
N SER A 169 12.49 22.77 2.22
CA SER A 169 13.07 22.04 1.09
C SER A 169 12.58 20.59 1.05
N ALA A 170 12.75 19.94 -0.11
CA ALA A 170 12.45 18.53 -0.25
C ALA A 170 13.28 17.64 0.71
N GLN A 171 14.55 18.00 0.95
CA GLN A 171 15.43 17.27 1.87
C GLN A 171 14.91 17.33 3.31
N VAL A 172 14.49 18.50 3.78
CA VAL A 172 13.88 18.69 5.12
C VAL A 172 12.59 17.86 5.22
N ALA A 173 11.73 17.94 4.22
CA ALA A 173 10.47 17.19 4.19
C ALA A 173 10.70 15.68 4.31
N VAL A 174 11.63 15.14 3.53
CA VAL A 174 11.96 13.71 3.54
C VAL A 174 12.63 13.32 4.85
N SER A 175 13.53 14.14 5.40
CA SER A 175 14.17 13.88 6.69
C SER A 175 13.15 13.77 7.82
N VAL A 176 12.19 14.70 7.91
CA VAL A 176 11.11 14.63 8.90
C VAL A 176 10.26 13.36 8.71
N LEU A 177 9.89 13.06 7.47
CA LEU A 177 9.09 11.88 7.17
C LEU A 177 9.77 10.59 7.64
N VAL A 178 11.07 10.47 7.42
CA VAL A 178 11.88 9.28 7.70
C VAL A 178 12.07 9.03 9.21
N PHE A 179 11.94 10.04 10.06
CA PHE A 179 11.97 9.84 11.51
C PHE A 179 10.66 9.25 12.07
N THR A 180 9.55 9.28 11.33
CA THR A 180 8.28 8.74 11.85
C THR A 180 8.31 7.24 12.12
N PRO A 181 8.98 6.34 11.31
CA PRO A 181 9.14 4.93 11.68
C PRO A 181 10.01 4.72 12.92
N MET A 182 11.02 5.57 13.16
CA MET A 182 11.83 5.49 14.38
C MET A 182 10.95 5.71 15.63
N LEU A 183 10.07 6.72 15.59
CA LEU A 183 9.12 6.98 16.68
C LEU A 183 8.12 5.80 16.81
N ALA A 184 7.67 5.23 15.69
CA ALA A 184 6.87 4.02 15.71
C ALA A 184 7.61 2.85 16.39
N GLY A 185 8.88 2.63 16.07
CA GLY A 185 9.74 1.61 16.67
C GLY A 185 9.84 1.74 18.19
N LEU A 186 10.02 2.96 18.71
CA LEU A 186 10.02 3.23 20.16
C LEU A 186 8.68 2.83 20.81
N LEU A 187 7.57 3.17 20.18
CA LEU A 187 6.24 2.79 20.70
C LEU A 187 6.03 1.27 20.63
N ILE A 188 6.47 0.60 19.57
CA ILE A 188 6.34 -0.84 19.38
C ILE A 188 7.10 -1.61 20.47
N LEU A 189 8.25 -1.14 20.92
CA LEU A 189 8.99 -1.74 22.05
C LEU A 189 8.14 -1.82 23.33
N THR A 190 7.20 -0.90 23.52
CA THR A 190 6.33 -0.84 24.70
C THR A 190 5.10 -1.80 24.59
N PHE A 191 4.94 -2.55 23.50
CA PHE A 191 3.80 -3.45 23.35
C PHE A 191 3.88 -4.61 24.34
N PRO A 192 2.80 -4.90 25.07
CA PRO A 192 2.76 -5.94 26.11
C PRO A 192 2.64 -7.36 25.54
N VAL A 193 2.92 -7.54 24.25
CA VAL A 193 2.63 -8.79 23.54
C VAL A 193 3.82 -9.73 23.59
N LYS A 194 3.60 -10.94 24.14
CA LYS A 194 4.43 -12.12 23.95
C LYS A 194 3.63 -13.12 23.09
N ARG A 195 4.21 -13.59 22.00
CA ARG A 195 3.59 -14.62 21.19
C ARG A 195 3.93 -15.98 21.78
N VAL A 196 2.92 -16.77 22.07
CA VAL A 196 3.14 -18.20 22.33
C VAL A 196 3.45 -18.84 20.98
N LEU A 197 4.68 -19.29 20.79
CA LEU A 197 5.04 -20.06 19.60
C LEU A 197 4.16 -21.31 19.59
N ALA A 198 3.26 -21.42 18.66
CA ALA A 198 2.60 -22.68 18.38
C ALA A 198 3.70 -23.67 17.98
N LYS A 199 3.78 -24.84 18.61
CA LYS A 199 4.63 -25.92 18.12
C LYS A 199 4.19 -26.21 16.69
N THR A 200 5.04 -25.85 15.73
CA THR A 200 4.77 -26.00 14.32
C THR A 200 5.11 -27.44 13.93
N ASP A 201 4.25 -28.38 14.28
CA ASP A 201 4.22 -29.72 13.68
C ASP A 201 3.50 -29.73 12.32
N ALA A 202 3.12 -28.58 11.82
CA ALA A 202 2.55 -28.43 10.48
C ALA A 202 3.68 -28.39 9.47
N THR A 203 3.95 -29.52 8.88
CA THR A 203 4.76 -29.76 7.71
C THR A 203 4.65 -28.63 6.69
N LEU A 204 5.73 -27.85 6.56
CA LEU A 204 5.87 -26.68 5.67
C LEU A 204 5.77 -27.05 4.16
N GLU A 205 5.56 -28.32 3.83
CA GLU A 205 5.36 -28.82 2.47
C GLU A 205 4.01 -28.44 1.83
N ILE A 206 3.02 -28.01 2.63
CA ILE A 206 1.68 -27.65 2.13
C ILE A 206 1.71 -26.34 1.31
N GLY A 207 2.79 -25.51 1.46
CA GLY A 207 2.76 -24.12 1.04
C GLY A 207 2.55 -23.86 -0.45
N PHE A 208 3.40 -24.35 -1.32
CA PHE A 208 3.41 -23.95 -2.73
C PHE A 208 2.43 -24.75 -3.57
N LYS A 209 2.40 -26.06 -3.41
CA LYS A 209 1.53 -26.96 -4.22
C LYS A 209 0.05 -26.69 -3.95
N SER A 210 -0.36 -26.55 -2.68
CA SER A 210 -1.77 -26.31 -2.34
C SER A 210 -2.29 -24.98 -2.87
N VAL A 211 -1.48 -23.92 -2.80
CA VAL A 211 -1.84 -22.61 -3.36
C VAL A 211 -1.91 -22.68 -4.89
N PHE A 212 -0.94 -23.33 -5.54
CA PHE A 212 -0.98 -23.54 -6.99
C PHE A 212 -2.23 -24.30 -7.42
N TYR A 213 -2.60 -25.38 -6.73
CA TYR A 213 -3.84 -26.12 -6.98
C TYR A 213 -5.08 -25.27 -6.73
N ALA A 214 -5.09 -24.42 -5.70
CA ALA A 214 -6.19 -23.50 -5.43
C ALA A 214 -6.42 -22.55 -6.61
N PHE A 215 -5.35 -21.93 -7.13
CA PHE A 215 -5.43 -21.05 -8.31
C PHE A 215 -5.79 -21.80 -9.59
N LYS A 216 -5.27 -23.02 -9.79
CA LYS A 216 -5.60 -23.84 -10.94
C LYS A 216 -7.06 -24.24 -10.99
N ASN A 217 -7.69 -24.49 -9.83
CA ASN A 217 -9.04 -25.01 -9.71
C ASN A 217 -10.11 -23.94 -9.43
N SER A 218 -9.74 -22.67 -9.19
CA SER A 218 -10.68 -21.58 -8.95
C SER A 218 -10.47 -20.43 -9.93
N SER A 219 -11.33 -20.34 -10.91
CA SER A 219 -11.37 -19.23 -11.87
C SER A 219 -11.65 -17.89 -11.17
N GLU A 220 -12.42 -17.92 -10.08
CA GLU A 220 -12.80 -16.78 -9.26
C GLU A 220 -11.57 -16.21 -8.54
N LEU A 221 -10.71 -17.08 -8.03
CA LEU A 221 -9.48 -16.70 -7.35
C LEU A 221 -8.46 -16.09 -8.32
N VAL A 222 -8.33 -16.68 -9.53
CA VAL A 222 -7.49 -16.13 -10.61
C VAL A 222 -7.96 -14.74 -11.02
N ARG A 223 -9.28 -14.54 -11.21
CA ARG A 223 -9.85 -13.21 -11.51
C ARG A 223 -9.58 -12.22 -10.39
N THR A 224 -9.73 -12.64 -9.15
CA THR A 224 -9.45 -11.78 -7.97
C THR A 224 -8.00 -11.34 -7.95
N MET A 225 -7.06 -12.25 -8.19
CA MET A 225 -5.63 -11.94 -8.26
C MET A 225 -5.31 -11.02 -9.45
N ALA A 226 -5.81 -11.33 -10.65
CA ALA A 226 -5.58 -10.53 -11.85
C ALA A 226 -6.11 -9.11 -11.69
N MET A 227 -7.35 -8.95 -11.21
CA MET A 227 -7.96 -7.65 -10.95
C MET A 227 -7.19 -6.85 -9.89
N THR A 228 -6.79 -7.51 -8.80
CA THR A 228 -6.03 -6.85 -7.71
C THR A 228 -4.66 -6.39 -8.20
N SER A 229 -3.97 -7.21 -9.00
CA SER A 229 -2.67 -6.88 -9.59
C SER A 229 -2.79 -5.78 -10.65
N GLY A 230 -3.79 -5.85 -11.54
CA GLY A 230 -4.03 -4.83 -12.55
C GLY A 230 -4.38 -3.46 -11.96
N ALA A 231 -5.22 -3.43 -10.93
CA ALA A 231 -5.51 -2.20 -10.21
C ALA A 231 -4.27 -1.62 -9.52
N ALA A 232 -3.47 -2.47 -8.87
CA ALA A 232 -2.24 -2.04 -8.20
C ALA A 232 -1.20 -1.49 -9.19
N PHE A 233 -1.01 -2.16 -10.34
CA PHE A 233 -0.17 -1.68 -11.44
C PHE A 233 -0.58 -0.27 -11.86
N SER A 234 -1.88 -0.06 -12.08
CA SER A 234 -2.41 1.20 -12.60
C SER A 234 -2.34 2.34 -11.57
N VAL A 235 -2.67 2.07 -10.32
CA VAL A 235 -2.66 3.08 -9.25
C VAL A 235 -1.23 3.47 -8.85
N ALA A 236 -0.26 2.56 -8.96
CA ALA A 236 1.13 2.84 -8.61
C ALA A 236 1.79 3.90 -9.51
N ALA A 237 1.24 4.19 -10.67
CA ALA A 237 1.66 5.30 -11.52
C ALA A 237 1.36 6.68 -10.88
N LEU A 238 0.27 6.82 -10.12
CA LEU A 238 -0.20 8.11 -9.60
C LEU A 238 0.87 8.87 -8.78
N PRO A 239 1.52 8.31 -7.75
CA PRO A 239 2.52 9.05 -6.98
C PRO A 239 3.77 9.37 -7.78
N VAL A 240 4.13 8.55 -8.79
CA VAL A 240 5.26 8.84 -9.70
C VAL A 240 4.93 10.03 -10.59
N LEU A 241 3.73 10.06 -11.13
CA LEU A 241 3.29 11.10 -12.09
C LEU A 241 2.92 12.42 -11.42
N ALA A 242 2.58 12.40 -10.14
CA ALA A 242 2.07 13.57 -9.43
C ALA A 242 3.00 14.80 -9.56
N VAL A 243 4.30 14.58 -9.40
CA VAL A 243 5.33 15.63 -9.49
C VAL A 243 5.39 16.20 -10.91
N TYR A 244 5.38 15.35 -11.93
CA TYR A 244 5.48 15.76 -13.33
C TYR A 244 4.17 16.37 -13.85
N LEU A 245 3.01 15.92 -13.36
CA LEU A 245 1.72 16.51 -13.68
C LEU A 245 1.59 17.92 -13.08
N SER A 246 2.10 18.16 -11.86
CA SER A 246 2.06 19.51 -11.29
C SER A 246 2.86 20.50 -12.14
N THR A 247 4.06 20.13 -12.58
CA THR A 247 4.86 20.99 -13.48
C THR A 247 4.24 21.13 -14.88
N TYR A 248 3.59 20.09 -15.39
CA TYR A 248 2.83 20.16 -16.65
C TYR A 248 1.69 21.20 -16.58
N TRP A 249 1.05 21.37 -15.44
CA TRP A 249 0.04 22.39 -15.18
C TRP A 249 0.62 23.70 -14.66
N GLN A 250 1.91 23.95 -14.87
CA GLN A 250 2.62 25.19 -14.51
C GLN A 250 2.65 25.50 -13.00
N HIS A 251 2.62 24.46 -12.17
CA HIS A 251 2.84 24.55 -10.74
C HIS A 251 4.23 24.04 -10.36
N GLU A 252 4.72 24.42 -9.20
CA GLU A 252 5.99 23.90 -8.69
C GLU A 252 5.93 22.40 -8.42
N SER A 253 7.07 21.71 -8.51
CA SER A 253 7.17 20.25 -8.39
C SER A 253 6.63 19.72 -7.07
N HIS A 254 6.82 20.46 -5.96
CA HIS A 254 6.34 20.05 -4.64
C HIS A 254 4.79 20.01 -4.55
N HIS A 255 4.06 20.75 -5.39
CA HIS A 255 2.59 20.66 -5.45
C HIS A 255 2.11 19.26 -5.89
N GLY A 256 2.95 18.47 -6.55
CA GLY A 256 2.64 17.06 -6.85
C GLY A 256 2.30 16.24 -5.62
N ALA A 257 2.91 16.53 -4.46
CA ALA A 257 2.57 15.83 -3.22
C ALA A 257 1.14 16.13 -2.74
N TYR A 258 0.55 17.29 -3.06
CA TYR A 258 -0.86 17.57 -2.77
C TYR A 258 -1.82 16.71 -3.63
N LEU A 259 -1.43 16.33 -4.86
CA LEU A 259 -2.20 15.38 -5.65
C LEU A 259 -2.25 14.01 -4.95
N VAL A 260 -1.12 13.53 -4.45
CA VAL A 260 -1.07 12.27 -3.70
C VAL A 260 -1.82 12.37 -2.37
N THR A 261 -1.78 13.54 -1.72
CA THR A 261 -2.62 13.82 -0.54
C THR A 261 -4.10 13.75 -0.89
N ALA A 262 -4.52 14.33 -2.01
CA ALA A 262 -5.91 14.25 -2.47
C ALA A 262 -6.35 12.79 -2.69
N TYR A 263 -5.48 11.95 -3.28
CA TYR A 263 -5.72 10.51 -3.38
C TYR A 263 -5.87 9.85 -1.99
N GLY A 264 -5.02 10.20 -1.03
CA GLY A 264 -5.11 9.70 0.34
C GLY A 264 -6.42 10.09 1.03
N VAL A 265 -6.83 11.36 0.92
CA VAL A 265 -8.12 11.86 1.42
C VAL A 265 -9.28 11.11 0.74
N GLY A 266 -9.19 10.87 -0.57
CA GLY A 266 -10.17 10.09 -1.30
C GLY A 266 -10.29 8.66 -0.76
N ASN A 267 -9.15 8.00 -0.51
CA ASN A 267 -9.11 6.66 0.07
C ASN A 267 -9.78 6.62 1.46
N LEU A 268 -9.49 7.61 2.30
CA LEU A 268 -10.12 7.73 3.62
C LEU A 268 -11.63 7.98 3.50
N SER A 269 -12.04 8.89 2.61
CA SER A 269 -13.47 9.18 2.34
C SER A 269 -14.21 7.94 1.86
N GLY A 270 -13.63 7.17 0.95
CA GLY A 270 -14.19 5.91 0.44
C GLY A 270 -14.31 4.85 1.53
N ALA A 271 -13.29 4.71 2.38
CA ALA A 271 -13.31 3.78 3.51
C ALA A 271 -14.39 4.16 4.54
N LEU A 272 -14.50 5.45 4.88
CA LEU A 272 -15.56 5.95 5.78
C LEU A 272 -16.95 5.73 5.18
N PHE A 273 -17.14 6.00 3.89
CA PHE A 273 -18.41 5.73 3.21
C PHE A 273 -18.85 4.26 3.35
N LEU A 274 -17.92 3.31 3.27
CA LEU A 274 -18.21 1.89 3.40
C LEU A 274 -18.61 1.46 4.82
N ILE A 275 -18.28 2.24 5.85
CA ILE A 275 -18.79 2.00 7.21
C ILE A 275 -20.30 2.24 7.27
N PHE A 276 -20.77 3.31 6.62
CA PHE A 276 -22.20 3.67 6.61
C PHE A 276 -22.99 2.87 5.56
N LYS A 277 -22.34 2.44 4.47
CA LYS A 277 -22.98 1.69 3.39
C LYS A 277 -22.14 0.46 3.01
N PRO A 278 -22.21 -0.62 3.81
CA PRO A 278 -21.46 -1.85 3.56
C PRO A 278 -21.82 -2.48 2.21
N LEU A 279 -20.82 -3.11 1.59
CA LEU A 279 -21.00 -3.83 0.34
C LEU A 279 -21.80 -5.12 0.58
N SER A 280 -22.90 -5.30 -0.14
CA SER A 280 -23.85 -6.42 0.06
C SER A 280 -24.01 -7.35 -1.16
N LYS A 281 -23.32 -7.05 -2.27
CA LYS A 281 -23.41 -7.85 -3.50
C LYS A 281 -22.36 -8.97 -3.54
N GLU A 282 -22.55 -9.90 -4.46
CA GLU A 282 -21.62 -10.98 -4.77
C GLU A 282 -20.20 -10.39 -5.08
N PRO A 283 -19.13 -10.98 -4.50
CA PRO A 283 -17.79 -10.38 -4.50
C PRO A 283 -17.20 -10.09 -5.88
N LEU A 284 -17.38 -10.97 -6.88
CA LEU A 284 -16.88 -10.71 -8.23
C LEU A 284 -17.63 -9.57 -8.92
N THR A 285 -18.92 -9.45 -8.68
CA THR A 285 -19.73 -8.33 -9.20
C THR A 285 -19.29 -7.00 -8.58
N LEU A 286 -18.99 -7.00 -7.28
CA LEU A 286 -18.42 -5.84 -6.58
C LEU A 286 -17.05 -5.48 -7.15
N LEU A 287 -16.18 -6.46 -7.33
CA LEU A 287 -14.83 -6.29 -7.85
C LEU A 287 -14.84 -5.70 -9.26
N LYS A 288 -15.75 -6.19 -10.14
CA LYS A 288 -15.96 -5.64 -11.49
C LYS A 288 -16.39 -4.17 -11.43
N ARG A 289 -17.43 -3.86 -10.66
CA ARG A 289 -17.98 -2.50 -10.55
C ARG A 289 -16.96 -1.52 -9.97
N ALA A 290 -16.28 -1.93 -8.90
CA ALA A 290 -15.24 -1.11 -8.28
C ALA A 290 -14.04 -0.91 -9.20
N GLY A 291 -13.61 -1.95 -9.93
CA GLY A 291 -12.56 -1.85 -10.94
C GLY A 291 -12.94 -0.93 -12.09
N SER A 292 -14.18 -1.00 -12.58
CA SER A 292 -14.68 -0.09 -13.61
C SER A 292 -14.77 1.35 -13.09
N PHE A 293 -15.17 1.57 -11.84
CA PHE A 293 -15.15 2.89 -11.23
C PHE A 293 -13.75 3.44 -11.10
N LEU A 294 -12.77 2.62 -10.70
CA LEU A 294 -11.37 3.00 -10.63
C LEU A 294 -10.81 3.37 -12.03
N LEU A 295 -11.17 2.60 -13.06
CA LEU A 295 -10.81 2.91 -14.45
C LEU A 295 -11.36 4.28 -14.89
N LEU A 296 -12.64 4.55 -14.61
CA LEU A 296 -13.26 5.84 -14.94
C LEU A 296 -12.57 7.01 -14.21
N ALA A 297 -12.21 6.82 -12.94
CA ALA A 297 -11.48 7.82 -12.17
C ALA A 297 -10.07 8.09 -12.74
N LEU A 298 -9.35 7.04 -13.16
CA LEU A 298 -8.06 7.18 -13.84
C LEU A 298 -8.21 7.90 -15.18
N VAL A 299 -9.22 7.58 -15.99
CA VAL A 299 -9.50 8.26 -17.26
C VAL A 299 -9.81 9.75 -17.01
N ALA A 300 -10.62 10.06 -16.00
CA ALA A 300 -10.89 11.45 -15.63
C ALA A 300 -9.60 12.21 -15.26
N THR A 301 -8.66 11.54 -14.59
CA THR A 301 -7.34 12.11 -14.27
C THR A 301 -6.51 12.36 -15.52
N VAL A 302 -6.48 11.43 -16.50
CA VAL A 302 -5.79 11.63 -17.81
C VAL A 302 -6.31 12.84 -18.53
N LEU A 303 -7.64 13.02 -18.54
CA LEU A 303 -8.32 14.09 -19.27
C LEU A 303 -8.31 15.43 -18.54
N SER A 304 -7.76 15.50 -17.32
CA SER A 304 -7.75 16.72 -16.51
C SER A 304 -7.00 17.87 -17.23
N PRO A 305 -7.63 19.04 -17.38
CA PRO A 305 -7.03 20.19 -18.03
C PRO A 305 -6.19 21.06 -17.08
N SER A 306 -6.36 20.94 -15.77
CA SER A 306 -5.73 21.80 -14.77
C SER A 306 -5.41 21.05 -13.48
N PHE A 307 -4.58 21.64 -12.65
CA PHE A 307 -4.18 21.09 -11.35
C PHE A 307 -5.39 20.77 -10.45
N VAL A 308 -6.36 21.68 -10.35
CA VAL A 308 -7.55 21.50 -9.48
C VAL A 308 -8.39 20.32 -9.95
N VAL A 309 -8.64 20.23 -11.27
CA VAL A 309 -9.39 19.09 -11.84
C VAL A 309 -8.59 17.79 -11.70
N GLY A 310 -7.28 17.86 -11.85
CA GLY A 310 -6.38 16.74 -11.58
C GLY A 310 -6.43 16.27 -10.13
N ALA A 311 -6.43 17.18 -9.16
CA ALA A 311 -6.58 16.86 -7.74
C ALA A 311 -7.93 16.20 -7.43
N ALA A 312 -9.03 16.66 -8.05
CA ALA A 312 -10.32 15.99 -7.97
C ALA A 312 -10.29 14.58 -8.58
N GLY A 313 -9.57 14.39 -9.70
CA GLY A 313 -9.31 13.08 -10.30
C GLY A 313 -8.55 12.15 -9.36
N TYR A 314 -7.48 12.62 -8.73
CA TYR A 314 -6.73 11.87 -7.71
C TYR A 314 -7.61 11.50 -6.51
N TRP A 315 -8.43 12.42 -6.02
CA TRP A 315 -9.39 12.15 -4.96
C TRP A 315 -10.37 11.05 -5.37
N LEU A 316 -10.96 11.11 -6.56
CA LEU A 316 -11.84 10.08 -7.09
C LEU A 316 -11.13 8.72 -7.23
N CYS A 317 -9.88 8.70 -7.69
CA CYS A 317 -9.06 7.49 -7.72
C CYS A 317 -8.89 6.89 -6.32
N GLY A 318 -8.69 7.73 -5.30
CA GLY A 318 -8.62 7.30 -3.91
C GLY A 318 -9.93 6.65 -3.43
N VAL A 319 -11.07 7.31 -3.63
CA VAL A 319 -12.41 6.77 -3.29
C VAL A 319 -12.63 5.42 -3.99
N ALA A 320 -12.38 5.38 -5.30
CA ALA A 320 -12.56 4.17 -6.09
C ALA A 320 -11.64 3.04 -5.63
N ASN A 321 -10.38 3.35 -5.29
CA ASN A 321 -9.42 2.38 -4.77
C ASN A 321 -9.83 1.81 -3.42
N ALA A 322 -10.38 2.60 -2.49
CA ALA A 322 -10.89 2.10 -1.21
C ALA A 322 -12.03 1.09 -1.41
N ILE A 323 -12.97 1.41 -2.28
CA ILE A 323 -14.10 0.52 -2.62
C ILE A 323 -13.58 -0.74 -3.31
N PHE A 324 -12.64 -0.60 -4.25
CA PHE A 324 -12.01 -1.71 -4.95
C PHE A 324 -11.26 -2.63 -3.98
N PHE A 325 -10.44 -2.06 -3.10
CA PHE A 325 -9.66 -2.83 -2.12
C PHE A 325 -10.56 -3.64 -1.20
N THR A 326 -11.63 -3.05 -0.66
CA THR A 326 -12.62 -3.75 0.17
C THR A 326 -13.31 -4.87 -0.60
N SER A 327 -13.65 -4.66 -1.88
CA SER A 327 -14.22 -5.70 -2.75
C SER A 327 -13.24 -6.84 -2.99
N SER A 328 -11.95 -6.53 -3.15
CA SER A 328 -10.86 -7.50 -3.32
C SER A 328 -10.65 -8.34 -2.05
N LEU A 329 -10.77 -7.72 -0.87
CA LEU A 329 -10.73 -8.44 0.42
C LEU A 329 -11.88 -9.43 0.55
N ALA A 330 -13.11 -9.01 0.20
CA ALA A 330 -14.29 -9.86 0.22
C ALA A 330 -14.12 -11.05 -0.75
N ALA A 331 -13.69 -10.79 -1.99
CA ALA A 331 -13.50 -11.83 -3.00
C ALA A 331 -12.46 -12.88 -2.59
N ARG A 332 -11.29 -12.47 -2.09
CA ARG A 332 -10.27 -13.43 -1.65
C ARG A 332 -10.70 -14.22 -0.41
N THR A 333 -11.52 -13.64 0.47
CA THR A 333 -12.05 -14.35 1.65
C THR A 333 -13.09 -15.40 1.24
N GLU A 334 -13.92 -15.08 0.26
CA GLU A 334 -14.96 -15.98 -0.27
C GLU A 334 -14.35 -17.17 -1.03
N PHE A 335 -13.34 -16.92 -1.86
CA PHE A 335 -12.84 -17.93 -2.80
C PHE A 335 -11.58 -18.66 -2.36
N ALA A 336 -10.93 -18.23 -1.28
CA ALA A 336 -9.76 -18.94 -0.77
C ALA A 336 -10.16 -20.23 -0.03
N PRO A 337 -9.50 -21.37 -0.32
CA PRO A 337 -9.75 -22.60 0.41
C PRO A 337 -9.42 -22.44 1.89
N VAL A 338 -10.30 -22.93 2.77
CA VAL A 338 -10.20 -22.75 4.24
C VAL A 338 -8.84 -23.19 4.79
N HIS A 339 -8.31 -24.32 4.28
CA HIS A 339 -7.04 -24.91 4.73
C HIS A 339 -5.79 -24.17 4.23
N SER A 340 -5.89 -23.31 3.21
CA SER A 340 -4.78 -22.54 2.64
C SER A 340 -5.07 -21.04 2.50
N ALA A 341 -6.09 -20.54 3.21
CA ALA A 341 -6.56 -19.16 3.07
C ALA A 341 -5.47 -18.13 3.36
N ALA A 342 -4.73 -18.28 4.46
CA ALA A 342 -3.66 -17.35 4.83
C ALA A 342 -2.57 -17.27 3.75
N GLN A 343 -2.15 -18.40 3.20
CA GLN A 343 -1.15 -18.44 2.12
C GLN A 343 -1.69 -17.84 0.83
N THR A 344 -2.93 -18.14 0.47
CA THR A 344 -3.60 -17.53 -0.68
C THR A 344 -3.64 -16.01 -0.55
N TYR A 345 -3.95 -15.48 0.64
CA TYR A 345 -3.95 -14.03 0.88
C TYR A 345 -2.56 -13.41 0.73
N MET A 346 -1.51 -14.09 1.21
CA MET A 346 -0.13 -13.62 1.09
C MET A 346 0.34 -13.60 -0.38
N TRP A 347 -0.01 -14.60 -1.18
CA TRP A 347 0.31 -14.63 -2.61
C TRP A 347 -0.42 -13.55 -3.40
N VAL A 348 -1.71 -13.32 -3.14
CA VAL A 348 -2.44 -12.21 -3.76
C VAL A 348 -1.83 -10.86 -3.35
N ALA A 349 -1.42 -10.71 -2.09
CA ALA A 349 -0.76 -9.49 -1.63
C ALA A 349 0.62 -9.29 -2.29
N ALA A 350 1.42 -10.35 -2.41
CA ALA A 350 2.72 -10.29 -3.08
C ALA A 350 2.57 -9.95 -4.58
N ALA A 351 1.64 -10.59 -5.28
CA ALA A 351 1.33 -10.29 -6.68
C ALA A 351 0.88 -8.83 -6.87
N LYS A 352 0.02 -8.32 -5.97
CA LYS A 352 -0.41 -6.93 -5.93
C LYS A 352 0.79 -5.97 -5.83
N VAL A 353 1.66 -6.22 -4.86
CA VAL A 353 2.81 -5.32 -4.61
C VAL A 353 3.79 -5.37 -5.77
N GLY A 354 4.07 -6.57 -6.31
CA GLY A 354 4.93 -6.72 -7.49
C GLY A 354 4.39 -6.02 -8.72
N ALA A 355 3.11 -6.17 -8.99
CA ALA A 355 2.45 -5.45 -10.08
C ALA A 355 2.53 -3.94 -9.89
N GLY A 356 2.37 -3.44 -8.64
CA GLY A 356 2.54 -2.03 -8.31
C GLY A 356 3.97 -1.54 -8.55
N ALA A 357 4.98 -2.30 -8.16
CA ALA A 357 6.39 -1.95 -8.39
C ALA A 357 6.71 -1.86 -9.90
N ILE A 358 6.23 -2.83 -10.69
CA ILE A 358 6.34 -2.81 -12.15
C ILE A 358 5.60 -1.61 -12.74
N GLY A 359 4.40 -1.30 -12.24
CA GLY A 359 3.61 -0.14 -12.67
C GLY A 359 4.34 1.17 -12.43
N ALA A 360 4.95 1.36 -11.26
CA ALA A 360 5.75 2.54 -10.94
C ALA A 360 6.99 2.67 -11.84
N LEU A 361 7.69 1.55 -12.09
CA LEU A 361 8.84 1.50 -12.98
C LEU A 361 8.47 1.89 -14.41
N ILE A 362 7.41 1.29 -14.95
CA ILE A 362 6.91 1.56 -16.31
C ILE A 362 6.41 3.01 -16.39
N ALA A 363 5.73 3.52 -15.37
CA ALA A 363 5.28 4.90 -15.34
C ALA A 363 6.46 5.87 -15.46
N GLY A 364 7.54 5.66 -14.70
CA GLY A 364 8.76 6.46 -14.80
C GLY A 364 9.42 6.38 -16.19
N ALA A 365 9.51 5.16 -16.75
CA ALA A 365 10.13 4.94 -18.05
C ALA A 365 9.36 5.58 -19.21
N LEU A 366 8.03 5.61 -19.13
CA LEU A 366 7.17 6.16 -20.20
C LEU A 366 7.01 7.69 -20.14
N LEU A 367 7.47 8.37 -19.08
CA LEU A 367 7.39 9.83 -18.97
C LEU A 367 8.14 10.57 -20.10
N VAL A 368 9.17 9.94 -20.67
CA VAL A 368 9.90 10.47 -21.85
C VAL A 368 9.00 10.65 -23.08
N LEU A 369 7.92 9.86 -23.18
CA LEU A 369 6.96 9.94 -24.29
C LEU A 369 5.84 10.98 -24.03
N GLY A 370 5.80 11.57 -22.83
CA GLY A 370 4.83 12.56 -22.42
C GLY A 370 4.18 12.23 -21.09
N VAL A 371 3.86 13.28 -20.33
CA VAL A 371 3.41 13.15 -18.93
C VAL A 371 2.08 12.38 -18.76
N LYS A 372 1.21 12.40 -19.77
CA LYS A 372 -0.07 11.67 -19.75
C LYS A 372 0.01 10.25 -20.29
N VAL A 373 1.09 9.88 -20.98
CA VAL A 373 1.26 8.54 -21.59
C VAL A 373 1.23 7.42 -20.54
N PRO A 374 1.96 7.50 -19.41
CA PRO A 374 1.91 6.47 -18.40
C PRO A 374 0.52 6.25 -17.81
N LEU A 375 -0.28 7.31 -17.61
CA LEU A 375 -1.68 7.18 -17.16
C LEU A 375 -2.55 6.48 -18.20
N ALA A 376 -2.38 6.83 -19.50
CA ALA A 376 -3.11 6.18 -20.58
C ALA A 376 -2.78 4.68 -20.64
N VAL A 377 -1.51 4.30 -20.47
CA VAL A 377 -1.08 2.89 -20.38
C VAL A 377 -1.69 2.20 -19.15
N SER A 378 -1.72 2.88 -18.01
CA SER A 378 -2.37 2.37 -16.79
C SER A 378 -3.87 2.12 -16.98
N CYS A 379 -4.58 3.05 -17.65
CA CYS A 379 -5.99 2.88 -18.02
C CYS A 379 -6.18 1.69 -18.95
N SER A 380 -5.36 1.58 -19.98
CA SER A 380 -5.43 0.46 -20.95
C SER A 380 -5.16 -0.88 -20.29
N ALA A 381 -4.15 -0.96 -19.42
CA ALA A 381 -3.84 -2.18 -18.67
C ALA A 381 -5.01 -2.63 -17.79
N LEU A 382 -5.61 -1.71 -17.01
CA LEU A 382 -6.76 -2.02 -16.17
C LEU A 382 -7.99 -2.41 -17.00
N ALA A 383 -8.24 -1.72 -18.11
CA ALA A 383 -9.32 -2.05 -19.04
C ALA A 383 -9.17 -3.46 -19.61
N LEU A 384 -7.97 -3.84 -20.06
CA LEU A 384 -7.67 -5.17 -20.58
C LEU A 384 -7.87 -6.25 -19.52
N VAL A 385 -7.48 -6.00 -18.28
CA VAL A 385 -7.69 -6.94 -17.16
C VAL A 385 -9.19 -7.11 -16.87
N ILE A 386 -9.96 -6.02 -16.84
CA ILE A 386 -11.43 -6.08 -16.66
C ILE A 386 -12.07 -6.87 -17.78
N LEU A 387 -11.74 -6.56 -19.04
CA LEU A 387 -12.27 -7.27 -20.22
C LEU A 387 -11.90 -8.75 -20.16
N GLY A 388 -10.64 -9.09 -19.94
CA GLY A 388 -10.15 -10.47 -19.83
C GLY A 388 -10.89 -11.26 -18.75
N CYS A 389 -11.02 -10.69 -17.56
CA CYS A 389 -11.65 -11.36 -16.43
C CYS A 389 -13.17 -11.56 -16.57
N PHE A 390 -13.88 -10.69 -17.25
CA PHE A 390 -15.34 -10.69 -17.24
C PHE A 390 -16.01 -10.91 -18.61
N VAL A 391 -15.27 -10.81 -19.70
CA VAL A 391 -15.77 -11.11 -21.06
C VAL A 391 -15.31 -12.50 -21.49
N ILE A 392 -14.00 -12.76 -21.50
CA ILE A 392 -13.44 -14.02 -22.00
C ILE A 392 -13.87 -15.22 -21.14
N PHE A 393 -13.86 -15.07 -19.80
CA PHE A 393 -14.29 -16.15 -18.90
C PHE A 393 -15.81 -16.42 -18.96
N LYS A 394 -16.63 -15.44 -19.33
CA LYS A 394 -18.06 -15.66 -19.54
C LYS A 394 -18.32 -16.45 -20.83
N ALA A 395 -17.55 -16.18 -21.88
CA ALA A 395 -17.63 -16.89 -23.14
C ALA A 395 -17.24 -18.38 -23.00
N ARG A 396 -16.20 -18.69 -22.20
CA ARG A 396 -15.84 -20.10 -21.92
C ARG A 396 -16.93 -20.86 -21.17
N LYS A 397 -17.58 -20.27 -20.18
CA LYS A 397 -18.63 -20.90 -19.38
C LYS A 397 -19.94 -21.12 -20.18
N LEU A 398 -20.07 -20.51 -21.34
CA LEU A 398 -21.20 -20.72 -22.28
C LEU A 398 -20.86 -21.71 -23.42
N ALA A 399 -19.58 -22.07 -23.55
CA ALA A 399 -19.09 -23.01 -24.55
C ALA A 399 -18.84 -24.43 -23.98
N ASP A 400 -18.70 -24.54 -22.65
CA ASP A 400 -18.68 -25.78 -21.85
C ASP A 400 -20.13 -26.14 -21.40
#